data_3bcf51217871bdc155a32a42a9d658ee
#
_entry.id   3bcf51217871bdc155a32a42a9d658ee
#
_cell.length_a   1.000
_cell.length_b   1.000
_cell.length_c   1.000
_cell.angle_alpha   90.00
_cell.angle_beta   90.00
_cell.angle_gamma   90.00
#
_symmetry.space_group_name_H-M   'P 1'
#
loop_
_entity.id
_entity.type
_entity.pdbx_description
1 polymer ?
#
loop_
_entity_poly.entity_id
_entity_poly.type
_entity_poly.pdbx_seq_one_letter_code
_entity_poly.pdbx_strand_id
1 'polypeptide(L)'
;YLESNRPDVVLCIGDRFEMLGCAMSAYLNNIPLIHIQGGEKSGTLDDRTRNAISKVSNYHFVSNDSAKAELIRIGESDENIFVTGCPGVDNNQKFDKSIIDNKLSQIGTGEYSSDMFMSGDFIVVVYHPDTELADNDIAYVENIFKSIMELNTQVIWFWPNIDKGSS
;
A
#
# COMPACT_ATOMS: atom_id res chain seq x y z
N TYR A 1 20.83 -1.52 16.80
CA TYR A 1 21.37 -1.27 15.46
C TYR A 1 21.65 0.22 15.23
N LEU A 2 20.66 1.10 15.44
CA LEU A 2 20.81 2.55 15.22
C LEU A 2 21.82 3.22 16.16
N GLU A 3 22.00 2.71 17.38
CA GLU A 3 23.05 3.20 18.30
C GLU A 3 24.46 2.93 17.76
N SER A 4 24.64 1.76 17.13
CA SER A 4 25.96 1.33 16.63
C SER A 4 26.26 1.81 15.21
N ASN A 5 25.22 2.06 14.41
CA ASN A 5 25.32 2.46 13.00
C ASN A 5 24.46 3.71 12.76
N ARG A 6 24.79 4.78 13.48
CA ARG A 6 24.00 6.01 13.48
C ARG A 6 23.91 6.63 12.07
N PRO A 7 22.78 6.55 11.37
CA PRO A 7 22.59 7.23 10.09
C PRO A 7 22.35 8.73 10.31
N ASP A 8 22.56 9.53 9.28
CA ASP A 8 22.24 10.96 9.30
C ASP A 8 20.74 11.23 9.27
N VAL A 9 19.98 10.32 8.66
CA VAL A 9 18.51 10.41 8.50
C VAL A 9 17.91 9.01 8.37
N VAL A 10 16.68 8.84 8.86
CA VAL A 10 15.85 7.64 8.65
C VAL A 10 14.66 8.02 7.79
N LEU A 11 14.29 7.15 6.84
CA LEU A 11 13.08 7.28 6.04
C LEU A 11 12.10 6.17 6.40
N CYS A 12 10.85 6.55 6.71
CA CYS A 12 9.73 5.63 6.88
C CYS A 12 8.69 5.88 5.79
N ILE A 13 8.14 4.82 5.21
CA ILE A 13 7.16 4.89 4.14
C ILE A 13 5.85 4.26 4.60
N GLY A 14 4.74 5.00 4.47
CA GLY A 14 3.40 4.49 4.72
C GLY A 14 3.08 4.29 6.20
N ASP A 15 2.34 3.24 6.50
CA ASP A 15 1.58 3.08 7.73
C ASP A 15 1.72 1.70 8.38
N ARG A 16 2.58 0.85 7.86
CA ARG A 16 2.77 -0.48 8.43
C ARG A 16 3.38 -0.39 9.82
N PHE A 17 2.95 -1.28 10.70
CA PHE A 17 3.36 -1.31 12.11
C PHE A 17 4.89 -1.46 12.29
N GLU A 18 5.57 -2.11 11.34
CA GLU A 18 7.03 -2.23 11.37
C GLU A 18 7.70 -0.85 11.22
N MET A 19 7.09 0.03 10.40
CA MET A 19 7.57 1.40 10.22
C MET A 19 7.42 2.22 11.49
N LEU A 20 6.37 1.98 12.29
CA LEU A 20 6.21 2.63 13.59
C LEU A 20 7.37 2.26 14.53
N GLY A 21 7.78 0.99 14.56
CA GLY A 21 8.94 0.56 15.33
C GLY A 21 10.24 1.26 14.91
N CYS A 22 10.45 1.38 13.59
CA CYS A 22 11.59 2.12 13.04
C CYS A 22 11.53 3.61 13.39
N ALA A 23 10.37 4.24 13.26
CA ALA A 23 10.15 5.65 13.57
C ALA A 23 10.41 5.97 15.04
N MET A 24 9.87 5.16 15.96
CA MET A 24 10.11 5.30 17.39
C MET A 24 11.58 5.10 17.74
N SER A 25 12.26 4.16 17.08
CA SER A 25 13.68 3.94 17.30
C SER A 25 14.52 5.14 16.84
N ALA A 26 14.22 5.74 15.69
CA ALA A 26 14.88 6.95 15.20
C ALA A 26 14.64 8.14 16.16
N TYR A 27 13.38 8.35 16.55
CA TYR A 27 12.97 9.41 17.49
C TYR A 27 13.73 9.31 18.82
N LEU A 28 13.76 8.13 19.46
CA LEU A 28 14.42 7.93 20.75
C LEU A 28 15.93 8.07 20.67
N ASN A 29 16.54 7.85 19.51
CA ASN A 29 17.97 8.06 19.27
C ASN A 29 18.29 9.47 18.75
N ASN A 30 17.29 10.37 18.68
CA ASN A 30 17.45 11.72 18.16
C ASN A 30 18.11 11.74 16.77
N ILE A 31 17.59 10.88 15.87
CA ILE A 31 17.97 10.81 14.46
C ILE A 31 16.85 11.44 13.65
N PRO A 32 17.15 12.40 12.75
CA PRO A 32 16.12 13.00 11.89
C PRO A 32 15.32 11.95 11.12
N LEU A 33 14.00 12.11 11.11
CA LEU A 33 13.07 11.18 10.47
C LEU A 33 12.28 11.88 9.37
N ILE A 34 12.22 11.26 8.20
CA ILE A 34 11.37 11.65 7.09
C ILE A 34 10.26 10.62 6.94
N HIS A 35 9.01 11.08 6.90
CA HIS A 35 7.84 10.26 6.63
C HIS A 35 7.36 10.47 5.18
N ILE A 36 7.32 9.41 4.40
CA ILE A 36 6.82 9.40 3.03
C ILE A 36 5.41 8.80 3.03
N GLN A 37 4.46 9.40 2.32
CA GLN A 37 3.04 9.04 2.27
C GLN A 37 2.30 9.17 3.62
N GLY A 38 2.71 10.13 4.46
CA GLY A 38 1.92 10.59 5.60
C GLY A 38 0.68 11.37 5.16
N GLY A 39 -0.30 11.54 6.07
CA GLY A 39 -1.50 12.37 5.87
C GLY A 39 -2.59 11.75 5.00
N GLU A 40 -2.39 10.58 4.44
CA GLU A 40 -3.45 9.85 3.73
C GLU A 40 -4.49 9.30 4.73
N LYS A 41 -5.72 9.12 4.26
CA LYS A 41 -6.82 8.55 5.05
C LYS A 41 -7.34 7.29 4.38
N SER A 42 -7.30 6.18 5.11
CA SER A 42 -7.88 4.90 4.70
C SER A 42 -9.20 4.59 5.41
N GLY A 43 -9.45 5.21 6.58
CA GLY A 43 -10.58 4.90 7.43
C GLY A 43 -10.38 3.65 8.30
N THR A 44 -9.16 3.10 8.31
CA THR A 44 -8.80 1.87 9.03
C THR A 44 -7.87 2.16 10.21
N LEU A 45 -7.48 1.11 10.93
CA LEU A 45 -6.50 1.17 12.03
C LEU A 45 -5.17 1.79 11.57
N ASP A 46 -4.83 1.63 10.28
CA ASP A 46 -3.59 2.15 9.70
C ASP A 46 -3.48 3.67 9.79
N ASP A 47 -4.60 4.39 9.77
CA ASP A 47 -4.61 5.85 9.98
C ASP A 47 -3.97 6.26 11.31
N ARG A 48 -4.16 5.45 12.36
CA ARG A 48 -3.56 5.73 13.67
C ARG A 48 -2.06 5.51 13.64
N THR A 49 -1.61 4.42 13.02
CA THR A 49 -0.19 4.11 12.83
C THR A 49 0.48 5.19 12.00
N ARG A 50 -0.12 5.55 10.85
CA ARG A 50 0.36 6.61 9.96
C ARG A 50 0.51 7.95 10.67
N ASN A 51 -0.51 8.35 11.42
CA ASN A 51 -0.48 9.59 12.18
C ASN A 51 0.57 9.57 13.29
N ALA A 52 0.75 8.43 13.97
CA ALA A 52 1.79 8.28 14.99
C ALA A 52 3.20 8.43 14.40
N ILE A 53 3.46 7.82 13.23
CA ILE A 53 4.72 7.98 12.50
C ILE A 53 4.93 9.44 12.10
N SER A 54 3.89 10.10 11.55
CA SER A 54 3.96 11.52 11.19
C SER A 54 4.31 12.38 12.40
N LYS A 55 3.70 12.13 13.57
CA LYS A 55 3.92 12.94 14.77
C LYS A 55 5.34 12.87 15.35
N VAL A 56 6.08 11.84 15.06
CA VAL A 56 7.48 11.72 15.49
C VAL A 56 8.48 12.06 14.38
N SER A 57 7.98 12.45 13.20
CA SER A 57 8.81 12.78 12.03
C SER A 57 9.14 14.28 11.99
N ASN A 58 10.31 14.59 11.42
CA ASN A 58 10.77 15.97 11.24
C ASN A 58 10.32 16.57 9.91
N TYR A 59 10.21 15.73 8.87
CA TYR A 59 9.82 16.14 7.51
C TYR A 59 8.85 15.15 6.91
N HIS A 60 7.99 15.65 6.00
CA HIS A 60 6.92 14.88 5.39
C HIS A 60 6.93 15.03 3.88
N PHE A 61 7.01 13.94 3.16
CA PHE A 61 6.87 13.88 1.71
C PHE A 61 5.54 13.21 1.39
N VAL A 62 4.56 14.00 0.96
CA VAL A 62 3.18 13.58 0.80
C VAL A 62 2.80 13.42 -0.67
N SER A 63 1.81 12.57 -0.94
CA SER A 63 1.38 12.25 -2.29
C SER A 63 0.60 13.37 -2.97
N ASN A 64 -0.12 14.20 -2.21
CA ASN A 64 -1.00 15.23 -2.76
C ASN A 64 -1.34 16.31 -1.73
N ASP A 65 -2.02 17.36 -2.19
CA ASP A 65 -2.43 18.50 -1.35
C ASP A 65 -3.43 18.11 -0.25
N SER A 66 -4.27 17.09 -0.46
CA SER A 66 -5.20 16.60 0.57
C SER A 66 -4.44 15.98 1.74
N ALA A 67 -3.41 15.19 1.47
CA ALA A 67 -2.54 14.62 2.49
C ALA A 67 -1.76 15.72 3.24
N LYS A 68 -1.29 16.76 2.54
CA LYS A 68 -0.67 17.94 3.15
C LYS A 68 -1.65 18.64 4.10
N ALA A 69 -2.87 18.90 3.65
CA ALA A 69 -3.88 19.55 4.47
C ALA A 69 -4.22 18.75 5.74
N GLU A 70 -4.23 17.42 5.64
CA GLU A 70 -4.45 16.55 6.79
C GLU A 70 -3.32 16.64 7.82
N LEU A 71 -2.05 16.65 7.39
CA LEU A 71 -0.91 16.81 8.27
C LEU A 71 -0.96 18.17 8.99
N ILE A 72 -1.28 19.25 8.29
CA ILE A 72 -1.47 20.57 8.89
C ILE A 72 -2.61 20.52 9.93
N ARG A 73 -3.73 19.84 9.60
CA ARG A 73 -4.87 19.67 10.51
C ARG A 73 -4.50 18.96 11.82
N ILE A 74 -3.60 17.99 11.75
CA ILE A 74 -3.12 17.29 12.95
C ILE A 74 -1.94 18.01 13.63
N GLY A 75 -1.53 19.18 13.13
CA GLY A 75 -0.60 20.09 13.79
C GLY A 75 0.85 19.96 13.33
N GLU A 76 1.10 19.45 12.12
CA GLU A 76 2.42 19.52 11.49
C GLU A 76 2.64 20.90 10.86
N SER A 77 3.90 21.36 10.84
CA SER A 77 4.27 22.66 10.26
C SER A 77 4.29 22.60 8.74
N ASP A 78 3.62 23.55 8.08
CA ASP A 78 3.53 23.63 6.61
C ASP A 78 4.91 23.66 5.93
N GLU A 79 5.89 24.30 6.55
CA GLU A 79 7.27 24.42 6.05
C GLU A 79 8.02 23.08 5.99
N ASN A 80 7.58 22.07 6.74
CA ASN A 80 8.18 20.74 6.78
C ASN A 80 7.42 19.73 5.92
N ILE A 81 6.39 20.15 5.16
CA ILE A 81 5.55 19.27 4.36
C ILE A 81 5.73 19.57 2.86
N PHE A 82 6.22 18.60 2.12
CA PHE A 82 6.51 18.69 0.69
C PHE A 82 5.59 17.78 -0.11
N VAL A 83 4.85 18.34 -1.08
CA VAL A 83 4.05 17.53 -2.02
C VAL A 83 4.96 17.02 -3.12
N THR A 84 5.26 15.73 -3.10
CA THR A 84 6.23 15.09 -4.00
C THR A 84 5.63 14.05 -4.93
N GLY A 85 4.35 13.74 -4.77
CA GLY A 85 3.71 12.63 -5.48
C GLY A 85 3.85 11.30 -4.74
N CYS A 86 3.35 10.24 -5.37
CA CYS A 86 3.36 8.88 -4.82
C CYS A 86 4.44 8.05 -5.52
N PRO A 87 5.48 7.59 -4.82
CA PRO A 87 6.56 6.79 -5.42
C PRO A 87 6.07 5.51 -6.11
N GLY A 88 4.93 4.96 -5.67
CA GLY A 88 4.35 3.76 -6.26
C GLY A 88 3.88 3.91 -7.71
N VAL A 89 3.64 5.15 -8.16
CA VAL A 89 3.19 5.43 -9.54
C VAL A 89 4.29 6.04 -10.43
N ASP A 90 5.44 6.39 -9.86
CA ASP A 90 6.52 7.05 -10.60
C ASP A 90 7.17 6.13 -11.64
N ASN A 91 7.11 4.83 -11.43
CA ASN A 91 7.73 3.83 -12.30
C ASN A 91 6.75 3.27 -13.35
N ASN A 92 5.92 4.13 -13.92
CA ASN A 92 4.90 3.76 -14.91
C ASN A 92 5.55 3.47 -16.27
N GLN A 93 6.36 2.41 -16.37
CA GLN A 93 6.97 1.97 -17.60
C GLN A 93 5.90 1.29 -18.47
N LYS A 94 5.96 1.55 -19.80
CA LYS A 94 5.18 0.77 -20.76
C LYS A 94 5.66 -0.68 -20.71
N PHE A 95 4.83 -1.55 -20.19
CA PHE A 95 5.12 -2.99 -20.17
C PHE A 95 5.05 -3.56 -21.59
N ASP A 96 6.02 -4.40 -21.93
CA ASP A 96 5.94 -5.25 -23.10
C ASP A 96 4.95 -6.39 -22.80
N LYS A 97 3.87 -6.44 -23.57
CA LYS A 97 2.82 -7.45 -23.43
C LYS A 97 3.39 -8.88 -23.45
N SER A 98 4.39 -9.14 -24.28
CA SER A 98 5.02 -10.45 -24.40
C SER A 98 5.69 -10.94 -23.11
N ILE A 99 6.19 -10.02 -22.28
CA ILE A 99 6.80 -10.34 -20.98
C ILE A 99 5.71 -10.80 -20.00
N ILE A 100 4.56 -10.13 -20.03
CA ILE A 100 3.42 -10.47 -19.17
C ILE A 100 2.86 -11.84 -19.56
N ASP A 101 2.63 -12.07 -20.84
CA ASP A 101 2.10 -13.33 -21.37
C ASP A 101 2.99 -14.52 -20.95
N ASN A 102 4.30 -14.37 -21.09
CA ASN A 102 5.26 -15.42 -20.71
C ASN A 102 5.30 -15.67 -19.20
N LYS A 103 5.15 -14.65 -18.38
CA LYS A 103 5.12 -14.80 -16.92
C LYS A 103 3.81 -15.38 -16.41
N LEU A 104 2.68 -14.94 -16.93
CA LEU A 104 1.36 -15.46 -16.53
C LEU A 104 1.20 -16.94 -16.87
N SER A 105 1.74 -17.39 -18.02
CA SER A 105 1.75 -18.81 -18.38
C SER A 105 2.55 -19.69 -17.42
N GLN A 106 3.48 -19.11 -16.65
CA GLN A 106 4.32 -19.82 -15.66
C GLN A 106 3.76 -19.81 -14.23
N ILE A 107 2.85 -18.85 -13.91
CA ILE A 107 2.37 -18.62 -12.55
C ILE A 107 0.97 -19.23 -12.31
N GLY A 108 0.22 -19.53 -13.37
CA GLY A 108 -1.13 -20.05 -13.25
C GLY A 108 -1.18 -21.42 -12.54
N THR A 109 -1.88 -21.48 -11.39
CA THR A 109 -2.10 -22.72 -10.62
C THR A 109 -3.45 -23.38 -10.93
N GLY A 110 -4.18 -22.93 -11.95
CA GLY A 110 -5.51 -23.41 -12.30
C GLY A 110 -5.54 -24.31 -13.55
N GLU A 111 -6.69 -24.92 -13.82
CA GLU A 111 -6.98 -25.77 -14.99
C GLU A 111 -6.99 -25.00 -16.34
N TYR A 112 -6.53 -23.76 -16.37
CA TYR A 112 -6.62 -22.89 -17.53
C TYR A 112 -5.31 -22.95 -18.34
N SER A 113 -5.45 -23.25 -19.62
CA SER A 113 -4.33 -23.29 -20.55
C SER A 113 -3.75 -21.90 -20.78
N SER A 114 -2.43 -21.83 -21.00
CA SER A 114 -1.69 -20.61 -21.34
C SER A 114 -2.28 -19.83 -22.54
N ASP A 115 -3.07 -20.49 -23.38
CA ASP A 115 -3.65 -19.91 -24.60
C ASP A 115 -4.88 -19.01 -24.33
N MET A 116 -5.45 -19.05 -23.12
CA MET A 116 -6.61 -18.22 -22.75
C MET A 116 -6.25 -16.81 -22.30
N PHE A 117 -5.02 -16.59 -21.83
CA PHE A 117 -4.62 -15.29 -21.30
C PHE A 117 -4.24 -14.34 -22.44
N MET A 118 -4.78 -13.13 -22.42
CA MET A 118 -4.35 -11.95 -23.18
C MET A 118 -4.91 -11.80 -24.61
N SER A 119 -5.78 -12.67 -25.10
CA SER A 119 -6.45 -12.47 -26.42
C SER A 119 -7.74 -11.65 -26.36
N GLY A 120 -8.18 -11.23 -25.16
CA GLY A 120 -9.41 -10.46 -24.93
C GLY A 120 -9.32 -9.54 -23.73
N ASP A 121 -10.46 -8.95 -23.36
CA ASP A 121 -10.60 -8.14 -22.17
C ASP A 121 -10.52 -9.01 -20.91
N PHE A 122 -9.89 -8.49 -19.87
CA PHE A 122 -9.79 -9.15 -18.58
C PHE A 122 -9.99 -8.15 -17.43
N ILE A 123 -10.39 -8.69 -16.28
CA ILE A 123 -10.53 -7.94 -15.03
C ILE A 123 -9.41 -8.35 -14.09
N VAL A 124 -8.77 -7.37 -13.49
CA VAL A 124 -7.83 -7.59 -12.39
C VAL A 124 -8.54 -7.33 -11.07
N VAL A 125 -8.52 -8.31 -10.18
CA VAL A 125 -9.09 -8.20 -8.84
C VAL A 125 -7.97 -8.27 -7.82
N VAL A 126 -7.90 -7.24 -6.98
CA VAL A 126 -7.04 -7.17 -5.81
C VAL A 126 -7.93 -6.78 -4.64
N TYR A 127 -8.20 -7.71 -3.74
CA TYR A 127 -9.00 -7.47 -2.56
C TYR A 127 -8.16 -7.61 -1.31
N HIS A 128 -8.14 -6.57 -0.50
CA HIS A 128 -7.50 -6.58 0.81
C HIS A 128 -8.61 -6.50 1.87
N PRO A 129 -8.70 -7.49 2.78
CA PRO A 129 -9.66 -7.45 3.87
C PRO A 129 -9.51 -6.20 4.72
N ASP A 130 -10.62 -5.65 5.19
CA ASP A 130 -10.59 -4.59 6.19
C ASP A 130 -10.27 -5.21 7.56
N THR A 131 -9.18 -4.78 8.16
CA THR A 131 -8.68 -5.30 9.44
C THR A 131 -9.65 -5.09 10.62
N GLU A 132 -10.59 -4.14 10.49
CA GLU A 132 -11.62 -3.85 11.50
C GLU A 132 -12.93 -4.63 11.27
N LEU A 133 -13.20 -5.10 10.05
CA LEU A 133 -14.46 -5.74 9.64
C LEU A 133 -14.32 -7.22 9.31
N ALA A 134 -13.25 -7.87 9.74
CA ALA A 134 -12.87 -9.24 9.35
C ALA A 134 -14.00 -10.30 9.41
N ASP A 135 -14.97 -10.14 10.31
CA ASP A 135 -16.11 -11.08 10.45
C ASP A 135 -17.12 -11.02 9.29
N ASN A 136 -17.15 -9.91 8.52
CA ASN A 136 -18.05 -9.72 7.40
C ASN A 136 -17.37 -9.86 6.03
N ASP A 137 -16.05 -9.92 5.98
CA ASP A 137 -15.27 -9.89 4.75
C ASP A 137 -15.55 -11.07 3.82
N ILE A 138 -15.81 -12.28 4.39
CA ILE A 138 -16.12 -13.47 3.59
C ILE A 138 -17.36 -13.23 2.74
N ALA A 139 -18.40 -12.61 3.29
CA ALA A 139 -19.63 -12.32 2.54
C ALA A 139 -19.39 -11.29 1.41
N TYR A 140 -18.52 -10.33 1.63
CA TYR A 140 -18.13 -9.36 0.58
C TYR A 140 -17.35 -10.04 -0.54
N VAL A 141 -16.35 -10.86 -0.21
CA VAL A 141 -15.56 -11.63 -1.19
C VAL A 141 -16.46 -12.55 -2.01
N GLU A 142 -17.39 -13.28 -1.36
CA GLU A 142 -18.35 -14.14 -2.06
C GLU A 142 -19.25 -13.36 -3.01
N ASN A 143 -19.72 -12.17 -2.63
CA ASN A 143 -20.54 -11.33 -3.50
C ASN A 143 -19.76 -10.80 -4.69
N ILE A 144 -18.50 -10.36 -4.48
CA ILE A 144 -17.61 -9.95 -5.57
C ILE A 144 -17.39 -11.13 -6.51
N PHE A 145 -17.07 -12.30 -5.97
CA PHE A 145 -16.83 -13.51 -6.77
C PHE A 145 -18.08 -13.88 -7.62
N LYS A 146 -19.26 -13.92 -7.01
CA LYS A 146 -20.52 -14.21 -7.71
C LYS A 146 -20.77 -13.21 -8.86
N SER A 147 -20.60 -11.92 -8.58
CA SER A 147 -20.79 -10.86 -9.59
C SER A 147 -19.81 -10.97 -10.76
N ILE A 148 -18.58 -11.33 -10.49
CA ILE A 148 -17.54 -11.51 -11.50
C ILE A 148 -17.83 -12.73 -12.38
N MET A 149 -18.29 -13.83 -11.78
CA MET A 149 -18.63 -15.04 -12.53
C MET A 149 -19.78 -14.83 -13.52
N GLU A 150 -20.66 -13.86 -13.29
CA GLU A 150 -21.74 -13.48 -14.21
C GLU A 150 -21.25 -12.71 -15.45
N LEU A 151 -20.04 -12.13 -15.41
CA LEU A 151 -19.53 -11.25 -16.47
C LEU A 151 -18.98 -12.00 -17.68
N ASN A 152 -18.81 -13.33 -17.62
CA ASN A 152 -18.22 -14.16 -18.69
C ASN A 152 -16.92 -13.55 -19.26
N THR A 153 -16.07 -13.01 -18.39
CA THR A 153 -14.81 -12.32 -18.71
C THR A 153 -13.67 -13.00 -17.98
N GLN A 154 -12.47 -12.98 -18.56
CA GLN A 154 -11.28 -13.50 -17.91
C GLN A 154 -10.98 -12.68 -16.64
N VAL A 155 -10.55 -13.36 -15.57
CA VAL A 155 -10.25 -12.72 -14.29
C VAL A 155 -8.87 -13.14 -13.81
N ILE A 156 -8.08 -12.15 -13.43
CA ILE A 156 -6.82 -12.35 -12.73
C ILE A 156 -7.06 -11.91 -11.28
N TRP A 157 -7.11 -12.87 -10.36
CA TRP A 157 -7.30 -12.59 -8.95
C TRP A 157 -5.97 -12.74 -8.22
N PHE A 158 -5.49 -11.63 -7.64
CA PHE A 158 -4.30 -11.64 -6.82
C PHE A 158 -4.64 -12.02 -5.38
N TRP A 159 -3.76 -12.80 -4.77
CA TRP A 159 -3.83 -13.07 -3.35
C TRP A 159 -3.75 -11.76 -2.54
N PRO A 160 -4.49 -11.65 -1.44
CA PRO A 160 -4.37 -10.50 -0.55
C PRO A 160 -2.97 -10.43 0.07
N ASN A 161 -2.66 -9.27 0.67
CA ASN A 161 -1.47 -9.13 1.49
C ASN A 161 -1.55 -10.02 2.76
N ILE A 162 -0.51 -9.98 3.60
CA ILE A 162 -0.39 -10.78 4.83
C ILE A 162 -1.09 -10.16 6.05
N ASP A 163 -1.94 -9.16 5.88
CA ASP A 163 -2.62 -8.49 6.97
C ASP A 163 -3.68 -9.41 7.61
N LYS A 164 -4.12 -9.05 8.82
CA LYS A 164 -5.13 -9.82 9.55
C LYS A 164 -6.41 -9.97 8.71
N GLY A 165 -6.93 -11.19 8.60
CA GLY A 165 -8.10 -11.52 7.80
C GLY A 165 -7.79 -12.01 6.38
N SER A 166 -6.52 -12.08 5.99
CA SER A 166 -6.09 -12.53 4.66
C SER A 166 -5.91 -14.05 4.53
N SER A 167 -6.15 -14.83 5.59
CA SER A 167 -6.00 -16.30 5.63
C SER A 167 -7.34 -17.02 5.61
#